data_038c101110da37cab2003cc6eb666993
#
_entry.id   038c101110da37cab2003cc6eb666993
#
_cell.length_a   1.000
_cell.length_b   1.000
_cell.length_c   1.000
_cell.angle_alpha   90.00
_cell.angle_beta   90.00
_cell.angle_gamma   90.00
#
_symmetry.space_group_name_H-M   'P 1'
#
loop_
_entity.id
_entity.type
_entity.pdbx_description
1 polymer ?
#
loop_
_entity_poly.entity_id
_entity_poly.type
_entity_poly.pdbx_seq_one_letter_code
_entity_poly.pdbx_strand_id
1 'polypeptide(L)'
;MKKISTFATILSLLGLLYLPSASAQMLMGGKGRNAQSQTMYNANTVTTILGKIIGIDKQSPNRGMSSGVHIQLETTDGTIAVHLGPAWYLDNQDIHLELGDQIEVTGSKVLILEKSVLIAAKVRKGDQILMLRDLNGIPMWSGWRRQ
;
A
#
# COMPACT_ATOMS: atom_id res chain seq x y z
N MET A 1 -25.61 68.32 30.84
CA MET A 1 -26.69 68.03 31.78
C MET A 1 -27.29 66.70 31.47
N LYS A 2 -27.48 65.82 32.48
CA LYS A 2 -28.25 64.61 32.57
C LYS A 2 -27.63 63.40 31.91
N LYS A 3 -26.94 62.58 32.66
CA LYS A 3 -27.38 61.38 33.42
C LYS A 3 -28.09 60.38 32.52
N ILE A 4 -27.39 59.33 32.11
CA ILE A 4 -28.03 58.13 31.69
C ILE A 4 -27.39 56.93 32.33
N SER A 5 -28.26 56.24 33.00
CA SER A 5 -28.10 55.08 33.83
C SER A 5 -27.69 53.88 33.03
N THR A 6 -26.76 53.21 33.58
CA THR A 6 -26.29 51.88 33.29
C THR A 6 -27.34 50.82 33.52
N PHE A 7 -27.54 49.92 32.57
CA PHE A 7 -28.08 48.60 32.86
C PHE A 7 -27.19 47.58 32.21
N ALA A 8 -26.41 46.92 33.05
CA ALA A 8 -25.68 45.74 32.71
C ALA A 8 -26.63 44.57 32.71
N THR A 9 -26.85 43.99 31.60
CA THR A 9 -27.50 42.67 31.48
C THR A 9 -26.41 41.62 31.30
N ILE A 10 -26.16 40.91 32.39
CA ILE A 10 -25.32 39.73 32.40
C ILE A 10 -26.14 38.60 31.79
N LEU A 11 -25.81 38.22 30.56
CA LEU A 11 -26.33 37.00 29.94
C LEU A 11 -25.29 35.88 30.16
N SER A 12 -25.54 35.05 31.15
CA SER A 12 -24.76 33.85 31.40
C SER A 12 -25.05 32.84 30.28
N LEU A 13 -24.14 32.73 29.37
CA LEU A 13 -24.15 31.70 28.35
C LEU A 13 -23.61 30.41 28.98
N LEU A 14 -24.52 29.50 29.28
CA LEU A 14 -24.19 28.12 29.68
C LEU A 14 -23.63 27.43 28.41
N GLY A 15 -22.36 27.42 28.26
CA GLY A 15 -21.68 26.65 27.22
C GLY A 15 -21.76 25.15 27.55
N LEU A 16 -22.65 24.48 26.85
CA LEU A 16 -22.68 23.01 26.85
C LEU A 16 -21.44 22.51 26.15
N LEU A 17 -20.47 22.06 26.92
CA LEU A 17 -19.29 21.33 26.44
C LEU A 17 -19.73 19.98 25.89
N TYR A 18 -19.97 19.90 24.61
CA TYR A 18 -20.01 18.62 23.91
C TYR A 18 -18.60 18.07 23.85
N LEU A 19 -18.28 17.15 24.72
CA LEU A 19 -17.13 16.28 24.57
C LEU A 19 -17.48 15.20 23.56
N PRO A 20 -16.79 15.12 22.42
CA PRO A 20 -16.94 13.95 21.59
C PRO A 20 -16.35 12.76 22.34
N SER A 21 -17.20 11.80 22.66
CA SER A 21 -16.77 10.51 23.16
C SER A 21 -15.92 9.84 22.07
N ALA A 22 -14.63 9.96 22.20
CA ALA A 22 -13.71 9.14 21.45
C ALA A 22 -13.88 7.70 21.93
N SER A 23 -14.73 6.95 21.26
CA SER A 23 -14.75 5.50 21.38
C SER A 23 -13.45 4.97 20.82
N ALA A 24 -12.46 4.83 21.67
CA ALA A 24 -11.27 4.06 21.37
C ALA A 24 -11.70 2.60 21.23
N GLN A 25 -12.05 2.20 20.03
CA GLN A 25 -12.14 0.79 19.71
C GLN A 25 -10.70 0.27 19.58
N MET A 26 -10.22 -0.27 20.68
CA MET A 26 -9.07 -1.18 20.66
C MET A 26 -9.46 -2.40 19.84
N LEU A 27 -9.12 -2.38 18.56
CA LEU A 27 -9.03 -3.61 17.79
C LEU A 27 -7.73 -4.31 18.16
N MET A 28 -7.78 -5.10 19.22
CA MET A 28 -6.81 -6.16 19.43
C MET A 28 -7.08 -7.25 18.38
N GLY A 29 -6.27 -7.28 17.36
CA GLY A 29 -6.26 -8.35 16.37
C GLY A 29 -4.84 -8.53 15.88
N GLY A 30 -3.99 -9.14 16.71
CA GLY A 30 -2.70 -9.63 16.27
C GLY A 30 -2.90 -10.74 15.25
N LYS A 31 -2.64 -10.47 13.99
CA LYS A 31 -2.38 -11.48 12.96
C LYS A 31 -1.48 -10.90 11.88
N GLY A 32 -0.30 -11.48 11.81
CA GLY A 32 0.59 -11.60 10.67
C GLY A 32 0.77 -10.39 9.78
N ARG A 33 1.90 -9.73 9.90
CA ARG A 33 2.34 -8.59 9.08
C ARG A 33 2.42 -8.84 7.56
N ASN A 34 2.08 -10.05 7.11
CA ASN A 34 1.86 -10.35 5.68
C ASN A 34 0.49 -9.92 5.16
N ALA A 35 -0.42 -9.52 6.06
CA ALA A 35 -1.75 -9.05 5.68
C ALA A 35 -1.74 -7.59 5.18
N GLN A 36 -0.67 -6.84 5.43
CA GLN A 36 -0.66 -5.41 5.17
C GLN A 36 -0.64 -5.08 3.67
N SER A 37 0.08 -5.86 2.87
CA SER A 37 0.04 -5.70 1.41
C SER A 37 -1.23 -6.27 0.78
N GLN A 38 -1.89 -7.23 1.41
CA GLN A 38 -3.18 -7.75 0.95
C GLN A 38 -4.32 -6.78 1.24
N THR A 39 -4.27 -6.09 2.39
CA THR A 39 -5.26 -5.08 2.77
C THR A 39 -5.13 -3.78 1.98
N MET A 40 -4.00 -3.54 1.34
CA MET A 40 -3.76 -2.31 0.58
C MET A 40 -4.10 -2.45 -0.91
N TYR A 41 -4.26 -3.67 -1.43
CA TYR A 41 -4.65 -3.87 -2.83
C TYR A 41 -6.09 -3.42 -3.04
N ASN A 42 -6.29 -2.55 -4.02
CA ASN A 42 -7.60 -2.04 -4.40
C ASN A 42 -7.87 -2.33 -5.87
N ALA A 43 -8.84 -3.21 -6.14
CA ALA A 43 -9.20 -3.59 -7.50
C ALA A 43 -9.67 -2.40 -8.36
N ASN A 44 -10.18 -1.33 -7.74
CA ASN A 44 -10.63 -0.13 -8.46
C ASN A 44 -9.48 0.79 -8.90
N THR A 45 -8.26 0.58 -8.39
CA THR A 45 -7.08 1.36 -8.76
C THR A 45 -6.08 0.57 -9.59
N VAL A 46 -6.53 -0.54 -10.18
CA VAL A 46 -5.69 -1.36 -11.05
C VAL A 46 -5.37 -0.60 -12.32
N THR A 47 -4.09 -0.57 -12.64
CA THR A 47 -3.56 0.06 -13.85
C THR A 47 -2.41 -0.76 -14.41
N THR A 48 -2.08 -0.53 -15.66
CA THR A 48 -0.92 -1.15 -16.33
C THR A 48 0.10 -0.08 -16.64
N ILE A 49 1.34 -0.31 -16.24
CA ILE A 49 2.46 0.61 -16.40
C ILE A 49 3.58 -0.11 -17.16
N LEU A 50 4.10 0.55 -18.17
CA LEU A 50 5.30 0.15 -18.91
C LEU A 50 6.50 0.89 -18.35
N GLY A 51 7.63 0.20 -18.22
CA GLY A 51 8.84 0.85 -17.76
C GLY A 51 10.07 -0.06 -17.78
N LYS A 52 11.18 0.54 -17.41
CA LYS A 52 12.47 -0.13 -17.29
C LYS A 52 12.84 -0.32 -15.82
N ILE A 53 13.32 -1.49 -15.46
CA ILE A 53 13.81 -1.78 -14.11
C ILE A 53 15.15 -1.05 -13.91
N ILE A 54 15.17 -0.11 -12.98
CA ILE A 54 16.38 0.64 -12.60
C ILE A 54 16.88 0.30 -11.19
N GLY A 55 16.12 -0.48 -10.43
CA GLY A 55 16.53 -0.94 -9.11
C GLY A 55 15.76 -2.20 -8.71
N ILE A 56 16.43 -3.10 -8.02
CA ILE A 56 15.83 -4.29 -7.41
C ILE A 56 16.31 -4.35 -5.97
N ASP A 57 15.35 -4.42 -5.03
CA ASP A 57 15.62 -4.45 -3.61
C ASP A 57 14.90 -5.64 -2.96
N LYS A 58 15.65 -6.40 -2.17
CA LYS A 58 15.13 -7.51 -1.36
C LYS A 58 15.16 -7.09 0.10
N GLN A 59 14.01 -6.70 0.63
CA GLN A 59 13.89 -6.24 2.00
C GLN A 59 13.36 -7.33 2.92
N SER A 60 14.11 -7.62 3.97
CA SER A 60 13.65 -8.43 5.09
C SER A 60 13.34 -7.51 6.26
N PRO A 61 12.07 -7.33 6.62
CA PRO A 61 11.72 -6.39 7.71
C PRO A 61 12.21 -6.85 9.08
N ASN A 62 12.44 -8.15 9.28
CA ASN A 62 12.98 -8.71 10.52
C ASN A 62 13.65 -10.07 10.28
N ARG A 63 14.53 -10.49 11.21
CA ARG A 63 15.08 -11.86 11.23
C ARG A 63 13.94 -12.89 11.31
N GLY A 64 13.93 -13.85 10.38
CA GLY A 64 12.92 -14.91 10.31
C GLY A 64 11.69 -14.61 9.46
N MET A 65 11.58 -13.42 8.87
CA MET A 65 10.59 -13.10 7.85
C MET A 65 11.16 -13.30 6.46
N SER A 66 10.35 -13.82 5.55
CA SER A 66 10.72 -13.89 4.14
C SER A 66 10.90 -12.49 3.56
N SER A 67 11.98 -12.30 2.79
CA SER A 67 12.25 -11.05 2.11
C SER A 67 11.16 -10.74 1.08
N GLY A 68 10.67 -9.52 1.08
CA GLY A 68 9.85 -8.98 0.00
C GLY A 68 10.74 -8.43 -1.12
N VAL A 69 10.36 -8.66 -2.37
CA VAL A 69 11.05 -8.07 -3.52
C VAL A 69 10.31 -6.84 -4.00
N HIS A 70 11.02 -5.74 -4.05
CA HIS A 70 10.56 -4.46 -4.57
C HIS A 70 11.45 -4.07 -5.74
N ILE A 71 10.86 -3.46 -6.76
CA ILE A 71 11.62 -2.89 -7.87
C ILE A 71 11.32 -1.41 -8.03
N GLN A 72 12.29 -0.68 -8.57
CA GLN A 72 12.10 0.69 -9.04
C GLN A 72 11.93 0.64 -10.55
N LEU A 73 10.79 1.12 -11.01
CA LEU A 73 10.44 1.14 -12.42
C LEU A 73 10.48 2.58 -12.94
N GLU A 74 11.36 2.83 -13.90
CA GLU A 74 11.40 4.10 -14.62
C GLU A 74 10.33 4.10 -15.71
N THR A 75 9.45 5.07 -15.66
CA THR A 75 8.33 5.24 -16.59
C THR A 75 8.42 6.61 -17.27
N THR A 76 7.54 6.88 -18.24
CA THR A 76 7.42 8.21 -18.85
C THR A 76 7.02 9.30 -17.87
N ASP A 77 6.32 8.95 -16.78
CA ASP A 77 5.83 9.87 -15.76
C ASP A 77 6.76 9.98 -14.53
N GLY A 78 7.91 9.30 -14.56
CA GLY A 78 8.85 9.25 -13.47
C GLY A 78 9.06 7.85 -12.93
N THR A 79 9.70 7.75 -11.77
CA THR A 79 10.00 6.46 -11.12
C THR A 79 8.90 6.07 -10.16
N ILE A 80 8.47 4.82 -10.21
CA ILE A 80 7.51 4.24 -9.28
C ILE A 80 8.07 2.99 -8.61
N ALA A 81 7.84 2.86 -7.30
CA ALA A 81 8.13 1.63 -6.57
C ALA A 81 7.05 0.57 -6.87
N VAL A 82 7.47 -0.64 -7.15
CA VAL A 82 6.59 -1.77 -7.44
C VAL A 82 6.85 -2.87 -6.42
N HIS A 83 5.84 -3.26 -5.68
CA HIS A 83 5.89 -4.38 -4.75
C HIS A 83 5.48 -5.67 -5.48
N LEU A 84 6.40 -6.60 -5.61
CA LEU A 84 6.17 -7.87 -6.30
C LEU A 84 5.62 -8.93 -5.34
N GLY A 85 6.40 -9.37 -4.38
CA GLY A 85 6.03 -10.43 -3.47
C GLY A 85 7.24 -11.04 -2.77
N PRO A 86 7.08 -12.21 -2.12
CA PRO A 86 8.16 -12.85 -1.40
C PRO A 86 9.26 -13.35 -2.34
N ALA A 87 10.51 -13.18 -1.95
CA ALA A 87 11.67 -13.63 -2.74
C ALA A 87 11.59 -15.13 -3.06
N TRP A 88 11.24 -15.96 -2.08
CA TRP A 88 11.14 -17.41 -2.27
C TRP A 88 10.11 -17.80 -3.35
N TYR A 89 9.03 -17.04 -3.51
CA TYR A 89 8.07 -17.29 -4.59
C TYR A 89 8.63 -16.92 -5.95
N LEU A 90 9.27 -15.75 -6.03
CA LEU A 90 9.88 -15.23 -7.27
C LEU A 90 11.05 -16.07 -7.73
N ASP A 91 11.88 -16.54 -6.81
CA ASP A 91 13.05 -17.37 -7.12
C ASP A 91 12.64 -18.77 -7.68
N ASN A 92 11.40 -19.22 -7.45
CA ASN A 92 10.85 -20.45 -8.00
C ASN A 92 10.06 -20.27 -9.30
N GLN A 93 10.07 -19.07 -9.87
CA GLN A 93 9.42 -18.82 -11.17
C GLN A 93 10.41 -18.95 -12.32
N ASP A 94 9.91 -19.29 -13.51
CA ASP A 94 10.75 -19.40 -14.71
C ASP A 94 11.20 -18.05 -15.26
N ILE A 95 10.50 -16.98 -14.88
CA ILE A 95 10.83 -15.62 -15.28
C ILE A 95 11.75 -14.96 -14.26
N HIS A 96 12.90 -14.47 -14.74
CA HIS A 96 13.84 -13.71 -13.93
C HIS A 96 13.84 -12.24 -14.36
N LEU A 97 13.71 -11.35 -13.38
CA LEU A 97 13.72 -9.91 -13.57
C LEU A 97 15.10 -9.37 -13.23
N GLU A 98 15.66 -8.58 -14.13
CA GLU A 98 17.00 -8.01 -14.02
C GLU A 98 16.98 -6.50 -14.25
N LEU A 99 18.03 -5.83 -13.78
CA LEU A 99 18.24 -4.41 -14.08
C LEU A 99 18.31 -4.17 -15.59
N GLY A 100 17.60 -3.17 -16.07
CA GLY A 100 17.54 -2.82 -17.47
C GLY A 100 16.43 -3.49 -18.26
N ASP A 101 15.73 -4.46 -17.66
CA ASP A 101 14.59 -5.10 -18.32
C ASP A 101 13.45 -4.11 -18.58
N GLN A 102 12.91 -4.18 -19.79
CA GLN A 102 11.65 -3.54 -20.15
C GLN A 102 10.51 -4.46 -19.80
N ILE A 103 9.61 -4.01 -18.94
CA ILE A 103 8.49 -4.81 -18.46
C ILE A 103 7.19 -4.03 -18.48
N GLU A 104 6.10 -4.76 -18.51
CA GLU A 104 4.75 -4.25 -18.29
C GLU A 104 4.24 -4.81 -16.96
N VAL A 105 3.81 -3.93 -16.06
CA VAL A 105 3.28 -4.33 -14.76
C VAL A 105 1.83 -3.89 -14.65
N THR A 106 0.97 -4.85 -14.38
CA THR A 106 -0.44 -4.60 -14.03
C THR A 106 -0.60 -4.78 -12.53
N GLY A 107 -1.18 -3.81 -11.85
CA GLY A 107 -1.37 -3.86 -10.42
C GLY A 107 -2.16 -2.68 -9.87
N SER A 108 -2.41 -2.71 -8.58
CA SER A 108 -3.11 -1.67 -7.85
C SER A 108 -2.16 -0.53 -7.48
N LYS A 109 -2.46 0.69 -7.94
CA LYS A 109 -1.73 1.89 -7.56
C LYS A 109 -2.32 2.46 -6.27
N VAL A 110 -1.50 2.49 -5.24
CA VAL A 110 -1.88 2.94 -3.89
C VAL A 110 -0.90 3.98 -3.35
N LEU A 111 -1.30 4.68 -2.30
CA LEU A 111 -0.42 5.59 -1.56
C LEU A 111 0.07 4.90 -0.29
N ILE A 112 1.38 4.80 -0.13
CA ILE A 112 2.03 4.32 1.08
C ILE A 112 2.98 5.42 1.55
N LEU A 113 2.76 5.95 2.76
CA LEU A 113 3.53 7.07 3.31
C LEU A 113 3.64 8.23 2.30
N GLU A 114 2.52 8.61 1.70
CA GLU A 114 2.39 9.70 0.70
C GLU A 114 3.12 9.46 -0.63
N LYS A 115 3.69 8.28 -0.84
CA LYS A 115 4.33 7.89 -2.09
C LYS A 115 3.44 6.94 -2.88
N SER A 116 3.33 7.16 -4.18
CA SER A 116 2.66 6.23 -5.08
C SER A 116 3.46 4.94 -5.20
N VAL A 117 2.81 3.82 -4.95
CA VAL A 117 3.36 2.47 -5.05
C VAL A 117 2.42 1.62 -5.89
N LEU A 118 2.98 0.76 -6.72
CA LEU A 118 2.22 -0.22 -7.47
C LEU A 118 2.35 -1.59 -6.81
N ILE A 119 1.22 -2.15 -6.36
CA ILE A 119 1.18 -3.52 -5.86
C ILE A 119 0.90 -4.43 -7.05
N ALA A 120 1.92 -5.13 -7.54
CA ALA A 120 1.84 -5.89 -8.77
C ALA A 120 0.95 -7.13 -8.63
N ALA A 121 0.06 -7.31 -9.59
CA ALA A 121 -0.71 -8.53 -9.78
C ALA A 121 -0.12 -9.40 -10.90
N LYS A 122 0.38 -8.75 -11.95
CA LYS A 122 0.94 -9.42 -13.12
C LYS A 122 2.13 -8.63 -13.67
N VAL A 123 3.18 -9.33 -14.05
CA VAL A 123 4.33 -8.76 -14.77
C VAL A 123 4.49 -9.50 -16.08
N ARG A 124 4.67 -8.74 -17.16
CA ARG A 124 5.00 -9.28 -18.48
C ARG A 124 6.37 -8.79 -18.90
N LYS A 125 7.23 -9.73 -19.29
CA LYS A 125 8.55 -9.49 -19.87
C LYS A 125 8.64 -10.23 -21.19
N GLY A 126 8.54 -9.51 -22.30
CA GLY A 126 8.40 -10.15 -23.62
C GLY A 126 7.17 -11.04 -23.68
N ASP A 127 7.37 -12.31 -24.00
CA ASP A 127 6.32 -13.33 -24.07
C ASP A 127 6.05 -14.04 -22.73
N GLN A 128 6.88 -13.78 -21.71
CA GLN A 128 6.75 -14.40 -20.40
C GLN A 128 5.81 -13.58 -19.50
N ILE A 129 4.96 -14.29 -18.75
CA ILE A 129 4.01 -13.72 -17.81
C ILE A 129 4.25 -14.30 -16.43
N LEU A 130 4.42 -13.41 -15.45
CA LEU A 130 4.50 -13.73 -14.03
C LEU A 130 3.20 -13.31 -13.35
N MET A 131 2.46 -14.27 -12.83
CA MET A 131 1.26 -14.01 -12.04
C MET A 131 1.62 -13.94 -10.57
N LEU A 132 1.31 -12.83 -9.93
CA LEU A 132 1.61 -12.56 -8.52
C LEU A 132 0.35 -12.54 -7.66
N ARG A 133 -0.73 -12.01 -8.21
CA ARG A 133 -2.03 -11.92 -7.52
C ARG A 133 -3.16 -12.13 -8.51
N ASP A 134 -4.30 -12.57 -8.00
CA ASP A 134 -5.53 -12.60 -8.78
C ASP A 134 -6.18 -11.21 -8.92
N LEU A 135 -7.33 -11.14 -9.56
CA LEU A 135 -8.07 -9.89 -9.80
C LEU A 135 -8.55 -9.21 -8.50
N ASN A 136 -8.66 -9.97 -7.42
CA ASN A 136 -9.06 -9.47 -6.11
C ASN A 136 -7.85 -9.10 -5.22
N GLY A 137 -6.65 -9.28 -5.74
CA GLY A 137 -5.40 -9.02 -5.01
C GLY A 137 -4.94 -10.16 -4.11
N ILE A 138 -5.57 -11.34 -4.23
CA ILE A 138 -5.17 -12.52 -3.46
C ILE A 138 -3.85 -13.05 -4.02
N PRO A 139 -2.79 -13.16 -3.19
CA PRO A 139 -1.51 -13.64 -3.65
C PRO A 139 -1.54 -15.09 -4.10
N MET A 140 -0.86 -15.38 -5.23
CA MET A 140 -0.73 -16.74 -5.75
C MET A 140 0.00 -17.67 -4.80
N TRP A 141 0.85 -17.13 -3.91
CA TRP A 141 1.57 -17.89 -2.89
C TRP A 141 0.78 -18.15 -1.60
N SER A 142 -0.44 -17.63 -1.49
CA SER A 142 -1.24 -17.76 -0.26
C SER A 142 -1.64 -19.19 0.07
N GLY A 143 -1.72 -20.08 -0.92
CA GLY A 143 -2.05 -21.50 -0.76
C GLY A 143 -0.86 -22.41 -0.43
N TRP A 144 0.38 -21.93 -0.57
CA TRP A 144 1.59 -22.78 -0.49
C TRP A 144 2.10 -23.01 0.94
N ARG A 145 1.55 -22.32 1.93
CA ARG A 145 1.95 -22.45 3.34
C ARG A 145 1.25 -23.57 4.11
N ARG A 146 0.45 -24.41 3.45
CA ARG A 146 -0.35 -25.47 4.10
C ARG A 146 0.21 -26.88 3.88
N GLN A 147 1.49 -26.99 3.57
CA GLN A 147 2.15 -28.29 3.56
C GLN A 147 3.19 -28.36 4.66
#